data_7889dd2bd6f450819ad8c730ca7e206d
#
_entry.id   7889dd2bd6f450819ad8c730ca7e206d
#
_cell.length_a   1.000
_cell.length_b   1.000
_cell.length_c   1.000
_cell.angle_alpha   90.00
_cell.angle_beta   90.00
_cell.angle_gamma   90.00
#
_symmetry.space_group_name_H-M   'P 1'
#
loop_
_entity.id
_entity.type
_entity.pdbx_description
1 polymer ?
#
loop_
_entity_poly.entity_id
_entity_poly.type
_entity_poly.pdbx_seq_one_letter_code
_entity_poly.pdbx_strand_id
1 'polypeptide(L)'
;MQEVFFIDVLFLLGVVMSVAVNLDPSKNRVEEFSNSDDNMEMKSFFEKTLSDVDVEISRAISSEFKRQNNQIELIASENIASKAVLEAQGSVLTNKYAEGYPGRRYYGGCEFVDLAEKLAIERAKELFSCSYANVQPHSGAQANQTVFLACLEPGDTILGMSLAAGGHLTHGAAPNQSGKWFNSVQYGVSRNTSLIDYDEVEKLALSCRPKLIIAGGSAYSRIIDFERFREIANLVGAYLLVDMAHFSGLVAGGVHPSPLPFADIVTTTTHKTLRGPRGGMILTNNEALSKKINSALFPGLQGGPLMHV
;
A
#
# COMPACT_ATOMS: atom_id res chain seq x y z
N MET A 1 36.44 -9.18 18.11
CA MET A 1 35.22 -9.57 18.83
C MET A 1 33.99 -9.04 18.05
N GLN A 2 33.91 -9.36 16.73
CA GLN A 2 32.84 -8.90 15.81
C GLN A 2 32.42 -9.94 14.75
N GLU A 3 32.80 -11.21 14.92
CA GLU A 3 32.56 -12.25 13.90
C GLU A 3 31.54 -13.32 14.29
N VAL A 4 30.86 -13.20 15.43
CA VAL A 4 29.99 -14.29 15.94
C VAL A 4 28.48 -14.04 15.68
N PHE A 5 28.08 -12.83 15.22
CA PHE A 5 26.65 -12.49 15.11
C PHE A 5 25.98 -12.83 13.77
N PHE A 6 26.73 -13.28 12.75
CA PHE A 6 26.17 -13.56 11.42
C PHE A 6 25.74 -15.03 11.20
N ILE A 7 26.12 -15.94 12.06
CA ILE A 7 25.91 -17.39 11.84
C ILE A 7 24.57 -17.86 12.42
N ASP A 8 24.05 -17.24 13.46
CA ASP A 8 22.83 -17.71 14.14
C ASP A 8 21.51 -17.36 13.43
N VAL A 9 21.47 -16.37 12.55
CA VAL A 9 20.25 -15.98 11.82
C VAL A 9 19.97 -16.91 10.62
N LEU A 10 21.00 -17.56 10.09
CA LEU A 10 20.88 -18.49 8.96
C LEU A 10 20.40 -19.89 9.39
N PHE A 11 20.55 -20.25 10.66
CA PHE A 11 20.10 -21.54 11.20
C PHE A 11 18.60 -21.65 11.40
N LEU A 12 17.89 -20.52 11.54
CA LEU A 12 16.43 -20.46 11.76
C LEU A 12 15.61 -20.59 10.47
N LEU A 13 16.23 -20.45 9.29
CA LEU A 13 15.56 -20.51 8.00
C LEU A 13 15.85 -21.79 7.20
N GLY A 14 16.61 -22.74 7.76
CA GLY A 14 16.85 -24.06 7.14
C GLY A 14 17.63 -24.02 5.81
N VAL A 15 18.32 -22.92 5.51
CA VAL A 15 19.17 -22.81 4.32
C VAL A 15 20.61 -22.56 4.75
N VAL A 16 21.38 -23.61 4.88
CA VAL A 16 22.84 -23.53 5.02
C VAL A 16 23.44 -23.42 3.62
N MET A 17 23.73 -22.22 3.15
CA MET A 17 24.72 -22.03 2.09
C MET A 17 26.10 -21.93 2.75
N SER A 18 26.77 -23.08 2.88
CA SER A 18 28.19 -23.10 3.27
C SER A 18 29.02 -22.74 2.05
N VAL A 19 29.30 -21.46 1.84
CA VAL A 19 30.41 -21.05 0.98
C VAL A 19 31.57 -20.70 1.88
N ALA A 20 32.37 -21.67 2.22
CA ALA A 20 33.67 -21.42 2.82
C ALA A 20 34.64 -20.96 1.71
N VAL A 21 34.79 -19.66 1.56
CA VAL A 21 35.88 -19.11 0.73
C VAL A 21 37.14 -19.11 1.59
N ASN A 22 37.97 -20.12 1.41
CA ASN A 22 39.31 -20.19 1.95
C ASN A 22 40.23 -19.37 1.05
N LEU A 23 40.47 -18.12 1.39
CA LEU A 23 41.42 -17.26 0.68
C LEU A 23 42.85 -17.60 1.14
N ASP A 24 43.51 -18.53 0.49
CA ASP A 24 44.96 -18.70 0.53
C ASP A 24 45.58 -17.77 -0.53
N PRO A 25 46.31 -16.71 -0.15
CA PRO A 25 46.86 -15.74 -1.09
C PRO A 25 47.95 -16.28 -2.00
N SER A 26 48.39 -17.53 -1.81
CA SER A 26 49.47 -18.17 -2.57
C SER A 26 49.01 -19.07 -3.71
N LYS A 27 47.71 -19.29 -3.88
CA LYS A 27 47.17 -20.14 -4.94
C LYS A 27 46.23 -19.37 -5.87
N ASN A 28 46.79 -18.80 -6.95
CA ASN A 28 46.04 -18.34 -8.11
C ASN A 28 45.46 -19.52 -8.91
N ARG A 29 44.56 -20.29 -8.34
CA ARG A 29 43.69 -21.23 -9.04
C ARG A 29 42.30 -21.15 -8.45
N VAL A 30 41.39 -20.59 -9.23
CA VAL A 30 39.97 -20.88 -9.08
C VAL A 30 39.81 -22.34 -9.45
N GLU A 31 39.74 -23.23 -8.45
CA GLU A 31 39.27 -24.58 -8.69
C GLU A 31 37.80 -24.46 -9.08
N GLU A 32 37.50 -24.80 -10.34
CA GLU A 32 36.15 -25.03 -10.80
C GLU A 32 35.56 -26.15 -9.93
N PHE A 33 34.63 -25.76 -9.05
CA PHE A 33 33.76 -26.72 -8.36
C PHE A 33 32.81 -27.33 -9.39
N SER A 34 33.27 -28.35 -10.08
CA SER A 34 32.48 -29.22 -10.95
C SER A 34 32.10 -30.51 -10.21
N ASN A 35 31.26 -30.40 -9.18
CA ASN A 35 30.50 -31.56 -8.76
C ASN A 35 29.15 -31.51 -9.50
N SER A 36 29.02 -32.37 -10.50
CA SER A 36 27.80 -32.54 -11.31
C SER A 36 26.59 -32.87 -10.42
N ASP A 37 26.80 -33.50 -9.29
CA ASP A 37 25.77 -33.94 -8.35
C ASP A 37 25.24 -32.77 -7.53
N ASP A 38 26.11 -31.90 -7.03
CA ASP A 38 25.69 -30.67 -6.29
C ASP A 38 24.92 -29.71 -7.19
N ASN A 39 25.30 -29.58 -8.46
CA ASN A 39 24.58 -28.76 -9.44
C ASN A 39 23.22 -29.35 -9.79
N MET A 40 23.08 -30.67 -9.83
CA MET A 40 21.81 -31.35 -10.12
C MET A 40 20.87 -31.29 -8.91
N GLU A 41 21.39 -31.37 -7.70
CA GLU A 41 20.63 -31.24 -6.45
C GLU A 41 20.15 -29.78 -6.24
N MET A 42 21.00 -28.77 -6.49
CA MET A 42 20.63 -27.37 -6.47
C MET A 42 19.55 -27.00 -7.52
N LYS A 43 19.72 -27.50 -8.75
CA LYS A 43 18.73 -27.31 -9.82
C LYS A 43 17.37 -27.90 -9.41
N SER A 44 17.39 -29.11 -8.87
CA SER A 44 16.21 -29.79 -8.34
C SER A 44 15.53 -29.00 -7.23
N PHE A 45 16.28 -28.32 -6.35
CA PHE A 45 15.71 -27.49 -5.28
C PHE A 45 14.90 -26.31 -5.83
N PHE A 46 15.42 -25.57 -6.81
CA PHE A 46 14.75 -24.41 -7.40
C PHE A 46 13.60 -24.75 -8.35
N GLU A 47 13.49 -26.01 -8.79
CA GLU A 47 12.43 -26.48 -9.68
C GLU A 47 11.25 -27.13 -8.93
N LYS A 48 11.40 -27.41 -7.62
CA LYS A 48 10.34 -28.01 -6.81
C LYS A 48 9.13 -27.07 -6.68
N THR A 49 7.96 -27.65 -6.75
CA THR A 49 6.71 -26.93 -6.49
C THR A 49 6.48 -26.77 -4.99
N LEU A 50 5.55 -25.88 -4.62
CA LEU A 50 5.15 -25.73 -3.21
C LEU A 50 4.65 -27.04 -2.61
N SER A 51 3.92 -27.85 -3.38
CA SER A 51 3.43 -29.14 -2.92
C SER A 51 4.54 -30.18 -2.68
N ASP A 52 5.70 -29.99 -3.30
CA ASP A 52 6.85 -30.88 -3.10
C ASP A 52 7.68 -30.48 -1.88
N VAL A 53 7.65 -29.18 -1.51
CA VAL A 53 8.48 -28.61 -0.44
C VAL A 53 7.68 -28.43 0.86
N ASP A 54 6.46 -27.91 0.77
CA ASP A 54 5.60 -27.63 1.94
C ASP A 54 4.16 -28.06 1.69
N VAL A 55 3.92 -29.31 2.04
CA VAL A 55 2.59 -29.95 1.87
C VAL A 55 1.54 -29.29 2.76
N GLU A 56 1.90 -28.76 3.93
CA GLU A 56 0.97 -28.15 4.87
C GLU A 56 0.43 -26.83 4.34
N ILE A 57 1.32 -25.94 3.86
CA ILE A 57 0.92 -24.69 3.21
C ILE A 57 0.17 -24.95 1.90
N SER A 58 0.61 -25.92 1.09
CA SER A 58 -0.09 -26.32 -0.13
C SER A 58 -1.55 -26.75 0.15
N ARG A 59 -1.76 -27.53 1.23
CA ARG A 59 -3.10 -27.93 1.68
C ARG A 59 -3.94 -26.75 2.17
N ALA A 60 -3.33 -25.82 2.93
CA ALA A 60 -4.01 -24.62 3.41
C ALA A 60 -4.51 -23.77 2.23
N ILE A 61 -3.67 -23.52 1.22
CA ILE A 61 -4.05 -22.79 0.00
C ILE A 61 -5.17 -23.49 -0.75
N SER A 62 -5.08 -24.83 -0.90
CA SER A 62 -6.11 -25.61 -1.57
C SER A 62 -7.44 -25.59 -0.82
N SER A 63 -7.39 -25.55 0.51
CA SER A 63 -8.58 -25.45 1.36
C SER A 63 -9.21 -24.07 1.28
N GLU A 64 -8.42 -23.01 1.27
CA GLU A 64 -8.89 -21.64 1.08
C GLU A 64 -9.50 -21.44 -0.31
N PHE A 65 -8.90 -21.98 -1.35
CA PHE A 65 -9.49 -21.97 -2.70
C PHE A 65 -10.88 -22.63 -2.72
N LYS A 66 -11.05 -23.78 -2.04
CA LYS A 66 -12.34 -24.44 -1.90
C LYS A 66 -13.34 -23.59 -1.11
N ARG A 67 -12.89 -22.95 -0.03
CA ARG A 67 -13.72 -22.04 0.76
C ARG A 67 -14.27 -20.90 -0.11
N GLN A 68 -13.39 -20.22 -0.84
CA GLN A 68 -13.77 -19.10 -1.71
C GLN A 68 -14.76 -19.52 -2.81
N ASN A 69 -14.63 -20.74 -3.35
CA ASN A 69 -15.57 -21.26 -4.35
C ASN A 69 -16.94 -21.66 -3.79
N ASN A 70 -17.02 -22.04 -2.51
CA ASN A 70 -18.23 -22.64 -1.93
C ASN A 70 -18.95 -21.74 -0.92
N GLN A 71 -18.38 -20.58 -0.58
CA GLN A 71 -18.98 -19.66 0.39
C GLN A 71 -19.23 -18.30 -0.26
N ILE A 72 -20.29 -17.64 0.19
CA ILE A 72 -20.58 -16.26 -0.20
C ILE A 72 -19.78 -15.34 0.73
N GLU A 73 -18.92 -14.52 0.13
CA GLU A 73 -18.14 -13.54 0.87
C GLU A 73 -18.90 -12.22 0.96
N LEU A 74 -19.11 -11.72 2.19
CA LEU A 74 -19.81 -10.46 2.45
C LEU A 74 -18.90 -9.39 3.11
N ILE A 75 -17.61 -9.63 3.20
CA ILE A 75 -16.64 -8.67 3.71
C ILE A 75 -16.33 -7.64 2.61
N ALA A 76 -16.76 -6.39 2.81
CA ALA A 76 -16.67 -5.33 1.81
C ALA A 76 -15.24 -5.01 1.33
N SER A 77 -14.22 -5.38 2.10
CA SER A 77 -12.81 -5.20 1.75
C SER A 77 -12.19 -6.37 0.99
N GLU A 78 -12.95 -7.43 0.71
CA GLU A 78 -12.46 -8.60 -0.04
C GLU A 78 -12.91 -8.57 -1.50
N ASN A 79 -12.08 -9.16 -2.36
CA ASN A 79 -12.36 -9.36 -3.77
C ASN A 79 -11.54 -10.53 -4.29
N ILE A 80 -11.88 -11.04 -5.46
CA ILE A 80 -11.21 -12.18 -6.08
C ILE A 80 -10.25 -11.67 -7.16
N ALA A 81 -8.96 -11.82 -6.89
CA ALA A 81 -7.91 -11.49 -7.86
C ALA A 81 -7.93 -12.46 -9.05
N SER A 82 -7.65 -11.96 -10.25
CA SER A 82 -7.53 -12.81 -11.44
C SER A 82 -6.26 -13.66 -11.39
N LYS A 83 -6.26 -14.76 -12.16
CA LYS A 83 -5.08 -15.61 -12.32
C LYS A 83 -3.86 -14.79 -12.78
N ALA A 84 -4.04 -13.84 -13.71
CA ALA A 84 -2.96 -12.98 -14.19
C ALA A 84 -2.33 -12.13 -13.07
N VAL A 85 -3.14 -11.60 -12.15
CA VAL A 85 -2.64 -10.86 -10.98
C VAL A 85 -1.83 -11.79 -10.07
N LEU A 86 -2.31 -13.01 -9.82
CA LEU A 86 -1.60 -14.00 -8.98
C LEU A 86 -0.28 -14.44 -9.63
N GLU A 87 -0.25 -14.66 -10.94
CA GLU A 87 0.96 -14.99 -11.68
C GLU A 87 2.00 -13.85 -11.63
N ALA A 88 1.56 -12.61 -11.79
CA ALA A 88 2.44 -11.45 -11.67
C ALA A 88 3.03 -11.31 -10.27
N GLN A 89 2.22 -11.48 -9.21
CA GLN A 89 2.70 -11.46 -7.82
C GLN A 89 3.70 -12.58 -7.51
N GLY A 90 3.49 -13.78 -8.04
CA GLY A 90 4.39 -14.93 -7.88
C GLY A 90 5.58 -14.94 -8.85
N SER A 91 5.86 -13.85 -9.54
CA SER A 91 6.92 -13.77 -10.54
C SER A 91 8.30 -13.49 -9.91
N VAL A 92 9.34 -13.60 -10.73
CA VAL A 92 10.74 -13.29 -10.36
C VAL A 92 10.97 -11.83 -9.95
N LEU A 93 10.01 -10.94 -10.18
CA LEU A 93 10.07 -9.56 -9.70
C LEU A 93 10.18 -9.50 -8.16
N THR A 94 9.73 -10.54 -7.45
CA THR A 94 9.87 -10.66 -6.00
C THR A 94 11.33 -10.65 -5.52
N ASN A 95 12.28 -11.07 -6.38
CA ASN A 95 13.69 -11.12 -6.03
C ASN A 95 14.39 -9.76 -6.07
N LYS A 96 13.75 -8.73 -6.68
CA LYS A 96 14.41 -7.46 -6.95
C LYS A 96 14.18 -6.45 -5.84
N TYR A 97 15.28 -5.93 -5.31
CA TYR A 97 15.29 -4.79 -4.40
C TYR A 97 15.45 -3.49 -5.19
N ALA A 98 14.53 -2.51 -5.05
CA ALA A 98 14.50 -1.30 -5.88
C ALA A 98 14.10 -0.06 -5.07
N GLU A 99 14.94 0.33 -4.11
CA GLU A 99 14.80 1.59 -3.38
C GLU A 99 14.95 2.79 -4.31
N GLY A 100 14.16 3.83 -4.06
CA GLY A 100 14.08 5.02 -4.91
C GLY A 100 12.90 4.94 -5.87
N TYR A 101 13.00 5.64 -6.99
CA TYR A 101 11.95 5.80 -7.99
C TYR A 101 12.46 5.47 -9.39
N PRO A 102 11.60 5.16 -10.38
CA PRO A 102 12.03 4.86 -11.74
C PRO A 102 13.02 5.87 -12.31
N GLY A 103 14.16 5.38 -12.79
CA GLY A 103 15.26 6.19 -13.30
C GLY A 103 16.13 6.87 -12.24
N ARG A 104 15.81 6.71 -10.96
CA ARG A 104 16.55 7.27 -9.80
C ARG A 104 16.60 6.25 -8.68
N ARG A 105 17.13 5.07 -8.94
CA ARG A 105 17.28 3.96 -7.99
C ARG A 105 18.62 4.02 -7.27
N TYR A 106 18.67 3.47 -6.08
CA TYR A 106 19.90 3.32 -5.30
C TYR A 106 20.71 2.09 -5.69
N TYR A 107 20.09 1.13 -6.43
CA TYR A 107 20.72 -0.12 -6.86
C TYR A 107 20.64 -0.28 -8.38
N GLY A 108 21.60 -1.05 -8.94
CA GLY A 108 21.60 -1.43 -10.35
C GLY A 108 20.58 -2.53 -10.67
N GLY A 109 20.40 -2.84 -11.96
CA GLY A 109 19.53 -3.92 -12.45
C GLY A 109 18.04 -3.62 -12.29
N CYS A 110 17.64 -2.35 -12.32
CA CYS A 110 16.24 -1.93 -12.09
C CYS A 110 15.47 -1.64 -13.39
N GLU A 111 16.05 -1.86 -14.55
CA GLU A 111 15.47 -1.53 -15.85
C GLU A 111 14.07 -2.14 -16.06
N PHE A 112 13.84 -3.37 -15.63
CA PHE A 112 12.56 -4.06 -15.83
C PHE A 112 11.54 -3.74 -14.74
N VAL A 113 11.96 -3.60 -13.48
CA VAL A 113 11.05 -3.13 -12.41
C VAL A 113 10.66 -1.66 -12.62
N ASP A 114 11.53 -0.86 -13.23
CA ASP A 114 11.20 0.50 -13.66
C ASP A 114 10.11 0.52 -14.73
N LEU A 115 10.09 -0.45 -15.65
CA LEU A 115 9.01 -0.60 -16.62
C LEU A 115 7.69 -0.93 -15.93
N ALA A 116 7.70 -1.89 -15.00
CA ALA A 116 6.50 -2.26 -14.24
C ALA A 116 5.93 -1.06 -13.47
N GLU A 117 6.77 -0.34 -12.73
CA GLU A 117 6.33 0.82 -11.95
C GLU A 117 5.87 1.99 -12.82
N LYS A 118 6.57 2.29 -13.92
CA LYS A 118 6.14 3.32 -14.88
C LYS A 118 4.77 2.98 -15.48
N LEU A 119 4.56 1.73 -15.88
CA LEU A 119 3.25 1.28 -16.40
C LEU A 119 2.16 1.43 -15.34
N ALA A 120 2.43 1.08 -14.08
CA ALA A 120 1.47 1.25 -13.00
C ALA A 120 1.12 2.72 -12.76
N ILE A 121 2.12 3.61 -12.76
CA ILE A 121 1.93 5.05 -12.62
C ILE A 121 1.06 5.61 -13.76
N GLU A 122 1.43 5.33 -15.02
CA GLU A 122 0.70 5.86 -16.17
C GLU A 122 -0.73 5.32 -16.24
N ARG A 123 -0.94 4.04 -15.97
CA ARG A 123 -2.27 3.43 -15.91
C ARG A 123 -3.12 3.99 -14.77
N ALA A 124 -2.53 4.25 -13.60
CA ALA A 124 -3.25 4.90 -12.49
C ALA A 124 -3.66 6.33 -12.86
N LYS A 125 -2.78 7.09 -13.53
CA LYS A 125 -3.08 8.45 -13.99
C LYS A 125 -4.21 8.45 -15.03
N GLU A 126 -4.17 7.53 -15.98
CA GLU A 126 -5.22 7.37 -17.00
C GLU A 126 -6.55 6.96 -16.37
N LEU A 127 -6.54 5.91 -15.52
CA LEU A 127 -7.73 5.35 -14.90
C LEU A 127 -8.51 6.36 -14.05
N PHE A 128 -7.79 7.22 -13.33
CA PHE A 128 -8.38 8.19 -12.40
C PHE A 128 -8.35 9.62 -12.92
N SER A 129 -7.81 9.85 -14.13
CA SER A 129 -7.67 11.19 -14.73
C SER A 129 -6.93 12.16 -13.81
N CYS A 130 -5.76 11.76 -13.28
CA CYS A 130 -4.93 12.57 -12.41
C CYS A 130 -3.53 12.84 -13.00
N SER A 131 -2.88 13.89 -12.51
CA SER A 131 -1.57 14.32 -13.02
C SER A 131 -0.42 13.52 -12.42
N TYR A 132 -0.54 13.10 -11.16
CA TYR A 132 0.53 12.43 -10.42
C TYR A 132 -0.03 11.25 -9.63
N ALA A 133 0.71 10.14 -9.66
CA ALA A 133 0.43 8.93 -8.91
C ALA A 133 1.71 8.38 -8.26
N ASN A 134 1.60 7.96 -7.00
CA ASN A 134 2.62 7.15 -6.32
C ASN A 134 2.00 5.78 -6.03
N VAL A 135 2.63 4.72 -6.55
CA VAL A 135 2.12 3.35 -6.50
C VAL A 135 2.91 2.46 -5.53
N GLN A 136 3.85 3.03 -4.78
CA GLN A 136 4.72 2.28 -3.86
C GLN A 136 4.17 2.04 -2.44
N PRO A 137 3.08 2.67 -1.93
CA PRO A 137 2.60 2.35 -0.60
C PRO A 137 2.27 0.86 -0.45
N HIS A 138 2.77 0.23 0.63
CA HIS A 138 2.55 -1.19 0.90
C HIS A 138 1.07 -1.50 1.22
N SER A 139 0.31 -0.51 1.62
CA SER A 139 -1.11 -0.62 1.96
C SER A 139 -1.81 0.73 1.92
N GLY A 140 -3.15 0.75 1.99
CA GLY A 140 -3.91 1.98 2.17
C GLY A 140 -3.58 2.71 3.48
N ALA A 141 -3.30 1.98 4.55
CA ALA A 141 -2.87 2.56 5.82
C ALA A 141 -1.54 3.33 5.66
N GLN A 142 -0.55 2.76 4.95
CA GLN A 142 0.71 3.44 4.67
C GLN A 142 0.57 4.58 3.68
N ALA A 143 -0.36 4.49 2.73
CA ALA A 143 -0.71 5.63 1.89
C ALA A 143 -1.22 6.81 2.72
N ASN A 144 -2.13 6.59 3.66
CA ASN A 144 -2.61 7.63 4.57
C ASN A 144 -1.49 8.16 5.49
N GLN A 145 -0.66 7.28 6.06
CA GLN A 145 0.50 7.67 6.88
C GLN A 145 1.49 8.54 6.10
N THR A 146 1.70 8.24 4.83
CA THR A 146 2.54 9.05 3.95
C THR A 146 1.99 10.46 3.77
N VAL A 147 0.68 10.57 3.58
CA VAL A 147 0.01 11.87 3.50
C VAL A 147 0.14 12.64 4.81
N PHE A 148 -0.02 11.97 5.94
CA PHE A 148 0.17 12.59 7.24
C PHE A 148 1.61 13.11 7.41
N LEU A 149 2.60 12.30 7.09
CA LEU A 149 4.02 12.71 7.17
C LEU A 149 4.35 13.87 6.20
N ALA A 150 3.69 13.94 5.04
CA ALA A 150 3.91 14.98 4.04
C ALA A 150 3.25 16.32 4.42
N CYS A 151 2.15 16.30 5.19
CA CYS A 151 1.26 17.45 5.37
C CYS A 151 1.09 17.91 6.82
N LEU A 152 1.45 17.08 7.79
CA LEU A 152 1.17 17.29 9.21
C LEU A 152 2.40 17.13 10.08
N GLU A 153 2.33 17.75 11.26
CA GLU A 153 3.24 17.52 12.37
C GLU A 153 2.50 16.82 13.53
N PRO A 154 3.19 16.03 14.38
CA PRO A 154 2.57 15.46 15.57
C PRO A 154 1.90 16.54 16.43
N GLY A 155 0.65 16.28 16.85
CA GLY A 155 -0.18 17.22 17.59
C GLY A 155 -1.08 18.12 16.74
N ASP A 156 -0.92 18.12 15.42
CA ASP A 156 -1.86 18.80 14.53
C ASP A 156 -3.27 18.22 14.64
N THR A 157 -4.26 19.05 14.37
CA THR A 157 -5.65 18.60 14.40
C THR A 157 -6.08 18.02 13.05
N ILE A 158 -6.72 16.87 13.10
CA ILE A 158 -7.35 16.21 11.95
C ILE A 158 -8.86 16.03 12.22
N LEU A 159 -9.67 16.11 11.16
CA LEU A 159 -11.10 15.87 11.20
C LEU A 159 -11.44 14.71 10.26
N GLY A 160 -11.94 13.58 10.79
CA GLY A 160 -12.25 12.38 10.01
C GLY A 160 -13.56 11.73 10.44
N MET A 161 -14.08 10.81 9.61
CA MET A 161 -15.26 10.02 9.96
C MET A 161 -14.97 9.07 11.12
N SER A 162 -15.84 9.04 12.12
CA SER A 162 -15.71 8.12 13.24
C SER A 162 -15.84 6.65 12.80
N LEU A 163 -15.14 5.77 13.50
CA LEU A 163 -15.21 4.34 13.23
C LEU A 163 -16.63 3.79 13.36
N ALA A 164 -17.39 4.29 14.33
CA ALA A 164 -18.80 3.93 14.55
C ALA A 164 -19.73 4.37 13.42
N ALA A 165 -19.38 5.42 12.67
CA ALA A 165 -20.12 5.90 11.52
C ALA A 165 -19.66 5.29 10.18
N GLY A 166 -18.67 4.40 10.21
CA GLY A 166 -18.14 3.74 9.03
C GLY A 166 -16.79 4.27 8.55
N GLY A 167 -16.08 5.08 9.34
CA GLY A 167 -14.72 5.51 9.05
C GLY A 167 -13.70 4.37 9.11
N HIS A 168 -12.47 4.65 8.71
CA HIS A 168 -11.36 3.71 8.81
C HIS A 168 -10.53 4.00 10.07
N LEU A 169 -9.77 3.00 10.55
CA LEU A 169 -8.85 3.17 11.68
C LEU A 169 -7.90 4.36 11.49
N THR A 170 -7.36 4.54 10.28
CA THR A 170 -6.44 5.64 9.96
C THR A 170 -7.12 7.02 9.83
N HIS A 171 -8.43 7.12 10.04
CA HIS A 171 -9.14 8.40 10.06
C HIS A 171 -9.22 9.02 11.46
N GLY A 172 -8.26 8.70 12.33
CA GLY A 172 -8.17 9.27 13.67
C GLY A 172 -8.71 8.39 14.79
N ALA A 173 -8.92 7.09 14.57
CA ALA A 173 -9.36 6.20 15.64
C ALA A 173 -8.30 6.11 16.76
N ALA A 174 -8.72 6.19 18.02
CA ALA A 174 -7.84 6.27 19.19
C ALA A 174 -6.74 5.20 19.28
N PRO A 175 -6.96 3.91 18.92
CA PRO A 175 -5.91 2.89 18.97
C PRO A 175 -4.91 3.01 17.82
N ASN A 176 -5.24 3.74 16.75
CA ASN A 176 -4.40 3.89 15.56
C ASN A 176 -3.36 4.99 15.74
N GLN A 177 -2.28 4.96 14.95
CA GLN A 177 -1.27 6.01 14.89
C GLN A 177 -1.90 7.39 14.70
N SER A 178 -2.89 7.51 13.80
CA SER A 178 -3.58 8.77 13.53
C SER A 178 -4.30 9.36 14.74
N GLY A 179 -4.85 8.52 15.61
CA GLY A 179 -5.46 8.95 16.87
C GLY A 179 -4.47 9.17 18.01
N LYS A 180 -3.24 8.63 17.91
CA LYS A 180 -2.19 8.78 18.92
C LYS A 180 -1.28 9.98 18.68
N TRP A 181 -1.03 10.30 17.40
CA TRP A 181 -0.09 11.36 17.01
C TRP A 181 -0.76 12.70 16.78
N PHE A 182 -2.05 12.69 16.43
CA PHE A 182 -2.81 13.88 16.08
C PHE A 182 -3.93 14.14 17.08
N ASN A 183 -4.34 15.42 17.19
CA ASN A 183 -5.55 15.78 17.87
C ASN A 183 -6.74 15.43 16.95
N SER A 184 -7.29 14.24 17.13
CA SER A 184 -8.34 13.70 16.26
C SER A 184 -9.72 14.13 16.71
N VAL A 185 -10.39 14.89 15.85
CA VAL A 185 -11.82 15.21 15.95
C VAL A 185 -12.57 14.36 14.94
N GLN A 186 -13.75 13.85 15.32
CA GLN A 186 -14.48 12.90 14.48
C GLN A 186 -15.89 13.40 14.21
N TYR A 187 -16.31 13.32 12.93
CA TYR A 187 -17.70 13.53 12.54
C TYR A 187 -18.44 12.20 12.37
N GLY A 188 -19.75 12.25 12.42
CA GLY A 188 -20.60 11.07 12.30
C GLY A 188 -21.56 11.13 11.11
N VAL A 189 -22.65 10.38 11.26
CA VAL A 189 -23.81 10.40 10.37
C VAL A 189 -25.04 10.78 11.17
N SER A 190 -26.01 11.44 10.54
CA SER A 190 -27.31 11.76 11.13
C SER A 190 -28.02 10.48 11.59
N ARG A 191 -28.51 10.45 12.82
CA ARG A 191 -29.25 9.31 13.36
C ARG A 191 -30.55 9.01 12.60
N ASN A 192 -31.14 10.05 11.99
CA ASN A 192 -32.42 9.93 11.32
C ASN A 192 -32.29 9.42 9.88
N THR A 193 -31.22 9.83 9.18
CA THR A 193 -31.05 9.55 7.74
C THR A 193 -29.91 8.59 7.43
N SER A 194 -29.00 8.37 8.39
CA SER A 194 -27.73 7.64 8.19
C SER A 194 -26.84 8.28 7.11
N LEU A 195 -27.07 9.56 6.80
CA LEU A 195 -26.23 10.32 5.88
C LEU A 195 -25.22 11.20 6.65
N ILE A 196 -24.10 11.53 6.00
CA ILE A 196 -23.17 12.53 6.51
C ILE A 196 -23.94 13.84 6.67
N ASP A 197 -23.84 14.44 7.86
CA ASP A 197 -24.37 15.76 8.15
C ASP A 197 -23.27 16.79 7.87
N TYR A 198 -23.32 17.40 6.69
CA TYR A 198 -22.29 18.36 6.26
C TYR A 198 -22.29 19.64 7.07
N ASP A 199 -23.43 20.05 7.64
CA ASP A 199 -23.50 21.23 8.51
C ASP A 199 -22.83 20.96 9.86
N GLU A 200 -22.93 19.72 10.38
CA GLU A 200 -22.16 19.27 11.55
C GLU A 200 -20.66 19.22 11.23
N VAL A 201 -20.27 18.70 10.06
CA VAL A 201 -18.87 18.68 9.61
C VAL A 201 -18.30 20.09 9.55
N GLU A 202 -19.03 21.03 8.96
CA GLU A 202 -18.63 22.45 8.88
C GLU A 202 -18.48 23.07 10.28
N LYS A 203 -19.44 22.86 11.15
CA LYS A 203 -19.42 23.36 12.53
C LYS A 203 -18.20 22.81 13.29
N LEU A 204 -17.92 21.53 13.16
CA LEU A 204 -16.73 20.90 13.77
C LEU A 204 -15.45 21.47 13.18
N ALA A 205 -15.35 21.62 11.87
CA ALA A 205 -14.20 22.19 11.19
C ALA A 205 -13.91 23.62 11.65
N LEU A 206 -14.94 24.47 11.73
CA LEU A 206 -14.83 25.84 12.22
C LEU A 206 -14.39 25.90 13.69
N SER A 207 -14.85 24.96 14.51
CA SER A 207 -14.51 24.88 15.94
C SER A 207 -13.09 24.41 16.18
N CYS A 208 -12.65 23.32 15.51
CA CYS A 208 -11.37 22.69 15.79
C CYS A 208 -10.23 23.12 14.85
N ARG A 209 -10.54 23.85 13.74
CA ARG A 209 -9.56 24.35 12.77
C ARG A 209 -8.54 23.28 12.36
N PRO A 210 -8.98 22.15 11.77
CA PRO A 210 -8.09 21.07 11.40
C PRO A 210 -7.12 21.51 10.30
N LYS A 211 -5.92 20.94 10.27
CA LYS A 211 -5.01 21.07 9.13
C LYS A 211 -5.35 20.10 8.00
N LEU A 212 -6.03 19.01 8.32
CA LEU A 212 -6.45 17.99 7.35
C LEU A 212 -7.88 17.53 7.67
N ILE A 213 -8.72 17.54 6.65
CA ILE A 213 -10.03 16.89 6.65
C ILE A 213 -9.93 15.60 5.84
N ILE A 214 -10.42 14.50 6.40
CA ILE A 214 -10.43 13.18 5.76
C ILE A 214 -11.86 12.82 5.41
N ALA A 215 -12.16 12.77 4.11
CA ALA A 215 -13.41 12.26 3.58
C ALA A 215 -13.21 10.82 3.10
N GLY A 216 -14.28 10.02 3.11
CA GLY A 216 -14.24 8.60 2.77
C GLY A 216 -14.61 7.71 3.95
N GLY A 217 -14.84 6.45 3.69
CA GLY A 217 -15.25 5.51 4.72
C GLY A 217 -15.16 4.07 4.26
N SER A 218 -15.06 3.16 5.25
CA SER A 218 -15.02 1.71 5.02
C SER A 218 -16.41 1.09 4.95
N ALA A 219 -17.40 1.69 5.61
CA ALA A 219 -18.75 1.15 5.73
C ALA A 219 -19.85 2.18 5.44
N TYR A 220 -19.56 3.21 4.65
CA TYR A 220 -20.53 4.20 4.21
C TYR A 220 -20.95 3.91 2.77
N SER A 221 -22.22 3.53 2.57
CA SER A 221 -22.75 3.01 1.30
C SER A 221 -23.47 4.05 0.43
N ARG A 222 -23.35 5.34 0.77
CA ARG A 222 -23.98 6.43 0.03
C ARG A 222 -22.97 7.25 -0.74
N ILE A 223 -23.43 8.03 -1.69
CA ILE A 223 -22.61 9.00 -2.41
C ILE A 223 -22.06 10.04 -1.39
N ILE A 224 -20.78 10.35 -1.53
CA ILE A 224 -20.10 11.38 -0.75
C ILE A 224 -20.04 12.65 -1.61
N ASP A 225 -20.47 13.77 -1.05
CA ASP A 225 -20.37 15.08 -1.67
C ASP A 225 -18.97 15.67 -1.43
N PHE A 226 -18.09 15.46 -2.39
CA PHE A 226 -16.70 15.94 -2.29
C PHE A 226 -16.59 17.46 -2.50
N GLU A 227 -17.53 18.06 -3.26
CA GLU A 227 -17.59 19.51 -3.45
C GLU A 227 -17.88 20.19 -2.13
N ARG A 228 -18.86 19.69 -1.37
CA ARG A 228 -19.18 20.20 -0.06
C ARG A 228 -18.02 20.05 0.94
N PHE A 229 -17.32 18.93 0.93
CA PHE A 229 -16.08 18.78 1.72
C PHE A 229 -15.00 19.77 1.31
N ARG A 230 -14.84 20.06 0.01
CA ARG A 230 -13.90 21.07 -0.47
C ARG A 230 -14.23 22.46 0.02
N GLU A 231 -15.50 22.85 -0.04
CA GLU A 231 -15.98 24.14 0.52
C GLU A 231 -15.60 24.26 2.00
N ILE A 232 -15.93 23.24 2.80
CA ILE A 232 -15.62 23.22 4.24
C ILE A 232 -14.10 23.31 4.48
N ALA A 233 -13.29 22.56 3.74
CA ALA A 233 -11.84 22.62 3.87
C ALA A 233 -11.29 24.01 3.52
N ASN A 234 -11.84 24.68 2.51
CA ASN A 234 -11.46 26.05 2.13
C ASN A 234 -11.77 27.06 3.24
N LEU A 235 -12.93 26.94 3.93
CA LEU A 235 -13.32 27.83 5.02
C LEU A 235 -12.30 27.85 6.18
N VAL A 236 -11.60 26.75 6.39
CA VAL A 236 -10.65 26.60 7.49
C VAL A 236 -9.18 26.55 7.05
N GLY A 237 -8.92 26.54 5.74
CA GLY A 237 -7.59 26.45 5.17
C GLY A 237 -6.95 25.06 5.34
N ALA A 238 -7.77 24.02 5.41
CA ALA A 238 -7.32 22.63 5.58
C ALA A 238 -7.02 21.95 4.24
N TYR A 239 -6.11 20.99 4.25
CA TYR A 239 -6.02 20.01 3.16
C TYR A 239 -7.26 19.09 3.18
N LEU A 240 -7.73 18.71 2.00
CA LEU A 240 -8.75 17.66 1.82
C LEU A 240 -8.09 16.39 1.32
N LEU A 241 -8.03 15.37 2.17
CA LEU A 241 -7.69 13.99 1.83
C LEU A 241 -8.98 13.21 1.59
N VAL A 242 -9.06 12.51 0.46
CA VAL A 242 -10.13 11.54 0.22
C VAL A 242 -9.54 10.13 0.19
N ASP A 243 -9.93 9.30 1.14
CA ASP A 243 -9.65 7.87 1.15
C ASP A 243 -10.77 7.12 0.44
N MET A 244 -10.53 6.76 -0.82
CA MET A 244 -11.51 6.04 -1.65
C MET A 244 -11.28 4.52 -1.69
N ALA A 245 -10.51 3.96 -0.76
CA ALA A 245 -10.11 2.57 -0.80
C ALA A 245 -11.27 1.58 -1.02
N HIS A 246 -12.44 1.81 -0.42
CA HIS A 246 -13.59 0.93 -0.56
C HIS A 246 -14.40 1.14 -1.84
N PHE A 247 -14.35 2.31 -2.44
CA PHE A 247 -15.17 2.63 -3.62
C PHE A 247 -14.34 3.04 -4.86
N SER A 248 -13.03 2.89 -4.83
CA SER A 248 -12.15 3.26 -5.96
C SER A 248 -12.48 2.52 -7.25
N GLY A 249 -12.93 1.26 -7.18
CA GLY A 249 -13.41 0.53 -8.35
C GLY A 249 -14.72 1.10 -8.92
N LEU A 250 -15.56 1.67 -8.07
CA LEU A 250 -16.80 2.36 -8.51
C LEU A 250 -16.47 3.71 -9.16
N VAL A 251 -15.45 4.41 -8.65
CA VAL A 251 -14.94 5.64 -9.29
C VAL A 251 -14.36 5.31 -10.65
N ALA A 252 -13.50 4.29 -10.74
CA ALA A 252 -12.91 3.84 -12.00
C ALA A 252 -13.96 3.38 -13.02
N GLY A 253 -15.06 2.77 -12.55
CA GLY A 253 -16.20 2.35 -13.37
C GLY A 253 -17.21 3.47 -13.70
N GLY A 254 -16.99 4.68 -13.21
CA GLY A 254 -17.85 5.84 -13.50
C GLY A 254 -19.21 5.82 -12.79
N VAL A 255 -19.41 4.95 -11.78
CA VAL A 255 -20.68 4.82 -11.03
C VAL A 255 -20.67 5.51 -9.67
N HIS A 256 -19.52 6.04 -9.25
CA HIS A 256 -19.36 6.93 -8.11
C HIS A 256 -18.59 8.18 -8.56
N PRO A 257 -18.94 9.37 -8.06
CA PRO A 257 -18.21 10.61 -8.39
C PRO A 257 -16.72 10.49 -8.07
N SER A 258 -15.88 11.06 -8.94
CA SER A 258 -14.43 11.14 -8.68
C SER A 258 -14.13 12.22 -7.65
N PRO A 259 -13.30 11.93 -6.63
CA PRO A 259 -12.85 12.96 -5.70
C PRO A 259 -11.74 13.87 -6.26
N LEU A 260 -11.09 13.48 -7.37
CA LEU A 260 -9.89 14.13 -7.92
C LEU A 260 -10.08 15.63 -8.26
N PRO A 261 -11.26 16.08 -8.71
CA PRO A 261 -11.49 17.50 -8.95
C PRO A 261 -11.54 18.37 -7.68
N PHE A 262 -11.81 17.77 -6.53
CA PHE A 262 -12.07 18.49 -5.28
C PHE A 262 -10.97 18.28 -4.22
N ALA A 263 -10.36 17.09 -4.18
CA ALA A 263 -9.37 16.73 -3.17
C ALA A 263 -7.97 17.26 -3.51
N ASP A 264 -7.21 17.64 -2.48
CA ASP A 264 -5.79 17.91 -2.62
C ASP A 264 -5.02 16.61 -2.85
N ILE A 265 -5.41 15.55 -2.13
CA ILE A 265 -4.79 14.23 -2.18
C ILE A 265 -5.89 13.17 -2.12
N VAL A 266 -5.72 12.12 -2.89
CA VAL A 266 -6.59 10.94 -2.86
C VAL A 266 -5.76 9.71 -2.56
N THR A 267 -6.21 8.88 -1.63
CA THR A 267 -5.58 7.59 -1.33
C THR A 267 -6.53 6.44 -1.66
N THR A 268 -5.96 5.30 -1.99
CA THR A 268 -6.71 4.07 -2.21
C THR A 268 -5.86 2.84 -1.94
N THR A 269 -6.52 1.70 -1.80
CA THR A 269 -5.91 0.38 -1.93
C THR A 269 -6.08 -0.16 -3.34
N THR A 270 -5.25 -1.11 -3.73
CA THR A 270 -5.34 -1.78 -5.04
C THR A 270 -6.17 -3.07 -5.01
N HIS A 271 -6.42 -3.63 -3.82
CA HIS A 271 -6.92 -5.00 -3.63
C HIS A 271 -8.38 -5.13 -3.17
N LYS A 272 -9.13 -4.01 -3.08
CA LYS A 272 -10.56 -4.02 -2.71
C LYS A 272 -11.41 -3.97 -3.99
N THR A 273 -12.22 -2.95 -4.19
CA THR A 273 -13.05 -2.83 -5.39
C THR A 273 -12.26 -2.71 -6.70
N LEU A 274 -10.98 -2.30 -6.67
CA LEU A 274 -10.08 -2.36 -7.83
C LEU A 274 -9.65 -3.78 -8.21
N ARG A 275 -9.79 -4.75 -7.32
CA ARG A 275 -9.52 -6.18 -7.56
C ARG A 275 -8.09 -6.49 -8.03
N GLY A 276 -7.13 -5.68 -7.63
CA GLY A 276 -5.72 -5.84 -7.93
C GLY A 276 -4.93 -6.58 -6.84
N PRO A 277 -3.60 -6.53 -6.91
CA PRO A 277 -2.70 -7.06 -5.88
C PRO A 277 -2.79 -6.24 -4.60
N ARG A 278 -2.26 -6.77 -3.50
CA ARG A 278 -2.17 -6.06 -2.22
C ARG A 278 -1.19 -4.89 -2.30
N GLY A 279 -1.70 -3.68 -2.04
CA GLY A 279 -0.92 -2.45 -2.07
C GLY A 279 -1.80 -1.23 -1.86
N GLY A 280 -1.20 -0.04 -2.00
CA GLY A 280 -1.87 1.25 -1.94
C GLY A 280 -1.39 2.19 -3.03
N MET A 281 -2.15 3.26 -3.25
CA MET A 281 -1.78 4.34 -4.16
C MET A 281 -2.12 5.70 -3.55
N ILE A 282 -1.37 6.71 -3.96
CA ILE A 282 -1.62 8.11 -3.63
C ILE A 282 -1.67 8.90 -4.94
N LEU A 283 -2.75 9.64 -5.13
CA LEU A 283 -3.04 10.39 -6.34
C LEU A 283 -3.20 11.87 -6.00
N THR A 284 -2.73 12.76 -6.88
CA THR A 284 -2.90 14.20 -6.73
C THR A 284 -2.78 14.91 -8.07
N ASN A 285 -3.36 16.11 -8.16
CA ASN A 285 -3.15 17.02 -9.30
C ASN A 285 -2.12 18.13 -8.99
N ASN A 286 -1.58 18.15 -7.76
CA ASN A 286 -0.64 19.16 -7.31
C ASN A 286 0.80 18.64 -7.35
N GLU A 287 1.64 19.27 -8.16
CA GLU A 287 3.05 18.89 -8.33
C GLU A 287 3.86 19.02 -7.02
N ALA A 288 3.65 20.09 -6.27
CA ALA A 288 4.37 20.32 -5.02
C ALA A 288 4.03 19.26 -3.96
N LEU A 289 2.74 18.88 -3.86
CA LEU A 289 2.30 17.78 -3.00
C LEU A 289 2.86 16.44 -3.46
N SER A 290 2.88 16.16 -4.76
CA SER A 290 3.48 14.94 -5.30
C SER A 290 4.95 14.78 -4.89
N LYS A 291 5.74 15.85 -4.95
CA LYS A 291 7.15 15.85 -4.52
C LYS A 291 7.29 15.58 -3.02
N LYS A 292 6.44 16.21 -2.18
CA LYS A 292 6.41 15.98 -0.73
C LYS A 292 6.01 14.54 -0.40
N ILE A 293 4.96 14.02 -1.05
CA ILE A 293 4.48 12.66 -0.89
C ILE A 293 5.57 11.64 -1.24
N ASN A 294 6.26 11.83 -2.37
CA ASN A 294 7.32 10.92 -2.77
C ASN A 294 8.48 10.91 -1.74
N SER A 295 8.86 12.06 -1.22
CA SER A 295 9.89 12.15 -0.18
C SER A 295 9.42 11.57 1.17
N ALA A 296 8.16 11.78 1.53
CA ALA A 296 7.59 11.25 2.77
C ALA A 296 7.43 9.72 2.72
N LEU A 297 7.11 9.16 1.54
CA LEU A 297 7.03 7.72 1.38
C LEU A 297 8.41 7.08 1.40
N PHE A 298 9.27 7.48 0.48
CA PHE A 298 10.65 7.00 0.43
C PHE A 298 11.62 8.19 0.39
N PRO A 299 12.56 8.27 1.32
CA PRO A 299 12.90 7.30 2.39
C PRO A 299 12.16 7.52 3.71
N GLY A 300 11.14 8.39 3.77
CA GLY A 300 10.56 8.86 5.03
C GLY A 300 9.81 7.78 5.82
N LEU A 301 9.02 6.93 5.18
CA LEU A 301 8.15 5.96 5.83
C LEU A 301 8.50 4.51 5.52
N GLN A 302 8.94 4.21 4.31
CA GLN A 302 9.28 2.86 3.85
C GLN A 302 10.63 2.85 3.13
N GLY A 303 11.21 1.63 2.99
CA GLY A 303 12.26 1.32 2.04
C GLY A 303 11.71 1.13 0.63
N GLY A 304 12.16 0.10 -0.11
CA GLY A 304 11.63 -0.22 -1.42
C GLY A 304 10.16 -0.65 -1.40
N PRO A 305 9.49 -0.66 -2.54
CA PRO A 305 8.14 -1.21 -2.65
C PRO A 305 8.12 -2.68 -2.27
N LEU A 306 6.96 -3.14 -1.74
CA LEU A 306 6.80 -4.53 -1.31
C LEU A 306 6.87 -5.50 -2.50
N MET A 307 6.21 -5.13 -3.59
CA MET A 307 6.17 -5.86 -4.86
C MET A 307 6.13 -4.85 -6.01
N HIS A 308 6.63 -5.25 -7.17
CA HIS A 308 6.63 -4.42 -8.38
C HIS A 308 5.42 -4.68 -9.29
N VAL A 309 4.36 -5.25 -8.74
CA VAL A 309 3.14 -5.63 -9.48
C VAL A 309 1.94 -4.88 -8.99
#